data_ddaa19be70e6125e3bf119ea9993f095
#
_entry.id   ddaa19be70e6125e3bf119ea9993f095
#
_cell.length_a   1.000
_cell.length_b   1.000
_cell.length_c   1.000
_cell.angle_alpha   90.00
_cell.angle_beta   90.00
_cell.angle_gamma   90.00
#
_symmetry.space_group_name_H-M   'P 1'
#
loop_
_entity.id
_entity.type
_entity.pdbx_description
1 polymer ?
#
loop_
_entity_poly.entity_id
_entity_poly.type
_entity_poly.pdbx_seq_one_letter_code
_entity_poly.pdbx_strand_id
1 'polypeptide(L)'
;MSKKRQYLIFISLPLFFWLTHSFSEEGEGSSYLKDGVYYSDIRLPFKLEPTQIEALDSGLTLSFQLEFSIIDIRSWGIDREIGTLSQTYSIRLNAFTDRYLITNLNIGTKVDLFSTQEVENFLSTIQSIPLIDDSILDIEKNYQVIMQQE
;
A
#
# COMPACT_ATOMS: atom_id res chain seq x y z
N MET A 1 21.36 3.33 1.27
CA MET A 1 20.66 3.16 -0.03
C MET A 1 19.40 2.33 0.23
N SER A 2 18.23 2.99 0.24
CA SER A 2 16.95 2.31 0.39
C SER A 2 16.68 1.50 -0.89
N LYS A 3 16.48 0.19 -0.77
CA LYS A 3 16.03 -0.65 -1.90
C LYS A 3 14.53 -0.42 -2.04
N LYS A 4 14.12 0.34 -3.04
CA LYS A 4 12.70 0.42 -3.45
C LYS A 4 12.24 -0.97 -3.88
N ARG A 5 11.26 -1.54 -3.17
CA ARG A 5 10.60 -2.79 -3.58
C ARG A 5 9.36 -2.40 -4.39
N GLN A 6 9.29 -2.86 -5.62
CA GLN A 6 8.12 -2.65 -6.50
C GLN A 6 7.19 -3.85 -6.42
N TYR A 7 5.91 -3.59 -6.20
CA TYR A 7 4.86 -4.60 -6.17
C TYR A 7 3.84 -4.30 -7.28
N LEU A 8 3.50 -5.33 -8.04
CA LEU A 8 2.58 -5.20 -9.16
C LEU A 8 1.17 -5.62 -8.71
N ILE A 9 0.23 -4.69 -8.73
CA ILE A 9 -1.17 -4.95 -8.39
C ILE A 9 -2.01 -4.79 -9.65
N PHE A 10 -2.69 -5.85 -10.07
CA PHE A 10 -3.58 -5.82 -11.24
C PHE A 10 -4.99 -5.42 -10.84
N ILE A 11 -5.51 -4.34 -11.45
CA ILE A 11 -6.93 -4.04 -11.46
C ILE A 11 -7.51 -4.65 -12.73
N SER A 12 -8.20 -5.78 -12.63
CA SER A 12 -9.00 -6.30 -13.74
C SER A 12 -10.44 -5.89 -13.54
N LEU A 13 -10.93 -5.02 -14.40
CA LEU A 13 -12.37 -4.93 -14.70
C LEU A 13 -12.85 -6.25 -15.33
N PRO A 14 -14.07 -6.71 -15.07
CA PRO A 14 -14.47 -8.06 -15.36
C PRO A 14 -14.57 -8.31 -16.86
N LEU A 15 -13.58 -8.96 -17.43
CA LEU A 15 -13.66 -9.87 -18.56
C LEU A 15 -12.26 -10.34 -18.99
N PHE A 16 -12.04 -11.62 -18.73
CA PHE A 16 -10.93 -12.44 -19.21
C PHE A 16 -9.70 -12.66 -18.34
N PHE A 17 -9.66 -13.88 -17.86
CA PHE A 17 -8.62 -14.63 -17.19
C PHE A 17 -7.39 -14.83 -18.09
N TRP A 18 -6.19 -14.41 -17.64
CA TRP A 18 -4.93 -15.07 -17.99
C TRP A 18 -3.96 -14.99 -16.82
N LEU A 19 -3.63 -16.16 -16.29
CA LEU A 19 -2.57 -16.35 -15.30
C LEU A 19 -1.20 -16.25 -15.96
N THR A 20 -0.34 -15.36 -15.50
CA THR A 20 1.11 -15.52 -15.64
C THR A 20 1.76 -15.40 -14.28
N HIS A 21 2.36 -16.50 -13.83
CA HIS A 21 3.13 -16.57 -12.61
C HIS A 21 4.53 -15.98 -12.85
N SER A 22 4.85 -14.90 -12.14
CA SER A 22 6.23 -14.48 -11.95
C SER A 22 6.49 -14.40 -10.46
N PHE A 23 7.43 -15.21 -9.98
CA PHE A 23 7.84 -15.28 -8.59
C PHE A 23 8.67 -14.03 -8.22
N SER A 24 8.06 -13.09 -7.54
CA SER A 24 8.70 -12.17 -6.61
C SER A 24 7.90 -12.23 -5.31
N GLU A 25 8.42 -11.81 -4.18
CA GLU A 25 7.62 -11.69 -2.94
C GLU A 25 6.51 -10.67 -3.20
N GLU A 26 5.45 -11.15 -3.84
CA GLU A 26 4.38 -10.31 -4.37
C GLU A 26 3.39 -10.00 -3.26
N GLY A 27 3.16 -8.70 -3.04
CA GLY A 27 1.98 -8.26 -2.37
C GLY A 27 0.76 -8.63 -3.21
N GLU A 28 -0.27 -9.16 -2.56
CA GLU A 28 -1.57 -9.40 -3.19
C GLU A 28 -2.42 -8.13 -3.04
N GLY A 29 -3.09 -7.74 -4.11
CA GLY A 29 -4.02 -6.62 -4.11
C GLY A 29 -5.32 -6.97 -4.81
N SER A 30 -6.43 -6.47 -4.28
CA SER A 30 -7.72 -6.48 -4.95
C SER A 30 -8.28 -5.07 -4.98
N SER A 31 -8.93 -4.73 -6.08
CA SER A 31 -9.58 -3.43 -6.21
C SER A 31 -11.06 -3.58 -6.47
N TYR A 32 -11.85 -2.66 -5.94
CA TYR A 32 -13.30 -2.64 -6.09
C TYR A 32 -13.82 -1.20 -6.20
N LEU A 33 -14.95 -1.05 -6.87
CA LEU A 33 -15.64 0.21 -7.02
C LEU A 33 -16.70 0.34 -5.91
N LYS A 34 -16.71 1.46 -5.21
CA LYS A 34 -17.72 1.81 -4.22
C LYS A 34 -17.97 3.31 -4.27
N ASP A 35 -19.26 3.68 -4.39
CA ASP A 35 -19.71 5.09 -4.39
C ASP A 35 -18.95 5.98 -5.40
N GLY A 36 -18.61 5.43 -6.58
CA GLY A 36 -17.90 6.16 -7.63
C GLY A 36 -16.39 6.29 -7.41
N VAL A 37 -15.82 5.61 -6.42
CA VAL A 37 -14.38 5.61 -6.14
C VAL A 37 -13.83 4.17 -6.19
N TYR A 38 -12.71 3.98 -6.87
CA TYR A 38 -11.95 2.74 -6.78
C TYR A 38 -11.14 2.69 -5.51
N TYR A 39 -11.31 1.61 -4.76
CA TYR A 39 -10.56 1.29 -3.55
C TYR A 39 -9.65 0.09 -3.80
N SER A 40 -8.58 -0.01 -3.05
CA SER A 40 -7.71 -1.20 -3.04
C SER A 40 -7.55 -1.73 -1.62
N ASP A 41 -7.62 -3.05 -1.52
CA ASP A 41 -7.16 -3.80 -0.35
C ASP A 41 -5.83 -4.45 -0.73
N ILE A 42 -4.83 -4.27 0.12
CA ILE A 42 -3.50 -4.81 -0.13
C ILE A 42 -3.05 -5.70 1.01
N ARG A 43 -2.32 -6.75 0.64
CA ARG A 43 -1.61 -7.62 1.56
C ARG A 43 -0.15 -7.66 1.16
N LEU A 44 0.72 -7.26 2.07
CA LEU A 44 2.16 -7.13 1.86
C LEU A 44 2.91 -7.97 2.87
N PRO A 45 4.01 -8.61 2.50
CA PRO A 45 4.95 -9.15 3.49
C PRO A 45 5.70 -7.99 4.14
N PHE A 46 5.24 -7.53 5.30
CA PHE A 46 5.89 -6.50 6.09
C PHE A 46 6.49 -7.08 7.35
N LYS A 47 7.77 -6.77 7.59
CA LYS A 47 8.48 -7.11 8.84
C LYS A 47 9.36 -5.97 9.28
N LEU A 48 9.39 -5.73 10.59
CA LEU A 48 10.35 -4.83 11.22
C LEU A 48 11.71 -5.51 11.35
N GLU A 49 12.74 -4.85 10.86
CA GLU A 49 14.12 -5.28 11.08
C GLU A 49 14.51 -5.08 12.55
N PRO A 50 15.42 -5.91 13.11
CA PRO A 50 15.86 -5.76 14.50
C PRO A 50 16.31 -4.34 14.85
N THR A 51 17.03 -3.67 13.95
CA THR A 51 17.49 -2.27 14.11
C THR A 51 16.35 -1.27 14.17
N GLN A 52 15.23 -1.54 13.47
CA GLN A 52 14.02 -0.71 13.51
C GLN A 52 13.28 -0.89 14.84
N ILE A 53 13.24 -2.12 15.36
CA ILE A 53 12.67 -2.41 16.69
C ILE A 53 13.50 -1.68 17.77
N GLU A 54 14.84 -1.78 17.74
CA GLU A 54 15.71 -1.04 18.66
C GLU A 54 15.50 0.47 18.58
N ALA A 55 15.29 1.00 17.39
CA ALA A 55 14.99 2.43 17.20
C ALA A 55 13.66 2.83 17.86
N LEU A 56 12.60 2.02 17.69
CA LEU A 56 11.31 2.24 18.33
C LEU A 56 11.43 2.17 19.86
N ASP A 57 12.14 1.18 20.38
CA ASP A 57 12.38 1.00 21.82
C ASP A 57 13.20 2.16 22.42
N SER A 58 14.05 2.78 21.62
CA SER A 58 14.80 4.00 21.96
C SER A 58 13.96 5.28 21.88
N GLY A 59 12.67 5.18 21.52
CA GLY A 59 11.74 6.30 21.41
C GLY A 59 11.77 7.04 20.08
N LEU A 60 12.45 6.50 19.07
CA LEU A 60 12.44 7.05 17.71
C LEU A 60 11.12 6.74 17.02
N THR A 61 10.73 7.61 16.10
CA THR A 61 9.57 7.40 15.24
C THR A 61 10.05 6.89 13.89
N LEU A 62 9.45 5.81 13.43
CA LEU A 62 9.65 5.28 12.08
C LEU A 62 8.56 5.80 11.15
N SER A 63 8.89 5.97 9.89
CA SER A 63 7.94 6.27 8.82
C SER A 63 7.94 5.15 7.80
N PHE A 64 6.74 4.79 7.37
CA PHE A 64 6.48 3.80 6.34
C PHE A 64 5.61 4.44 5.28
N GLN A 65 6.05 4.43 4.03
CA GLN A 65 5.33 5.04 2.92
C GLN A 65 4.97 4.02 1.86
N LEU A 66 3.71 4.06 1.45
CA LEU A 66 3.19 3.34 0.28
C LEU A 66 2.90 4.36 -0.81
N GLU A 67 3.41 4.13 -2.00
CA GLU A 67 3.11 4.92 -3.18
C GLU A 67 2.40 4.04 -4.22
N PHE A 68 1.28 4.52 -4.72
CA PHE A 68 0.46 3.86 -5.73
C PHE A 68 0.50 4.70 -7.01
N SER A 69 0.95 4.12 -8.10
CA SER A 69 0.86 4.72 -9.43
C SER A 69 -0.20 3.99 -10.25
N ILE A 70 -1.10 4.74 -10.85
CA ILE A 70 -2.15 4.22 -11.73
C ILE A 70 -1.72 4.44 -13.17
N ILE A 71 -1.55 3.34 -13.91
CA ILE A 71 -0.98 3.31 -15.23
C ILE A 71 -2.06 2.91 -16.26
N ASP A 72 -2.27 3.73 -17.25
CA ASP A 72 -3.06 3.44 -18.46
C ASP A 72 -2.20 2.58 -19.40
N ILE A 73 -2.52 1.28 -19.46
CA ILE A 73 -1.80 0.30 -20.31
C ILE A 73 -2.25 0.45 -21.76
N ARG A 74 -1.32 0.74 -22.63
CA ARG A 74 -1.59 0.95 -24.05
C ARG A 74 -1.15 -0.24 -24.89
N SER A 75 -2.01 -0.69 -25.80
CA SER A 75 -1.67 -1.72 -26.78
C SER A 75 -0.57 -1.27 -27.75
N TRP A 76 -0.44 0.04 -27.92
CA TRP A 76 0.57 0.67 -28.78
C TRP A 76 1.13 1.93 -28.11
N GLY A 77 2.46 2.04 -28.07
CA GLY A 77 3.16 3.21 -27.55
C GLY A 77 3.67 3.01 -26.12
N ILE A 78 3.80 4.09 -25.37
CA ILE A 78 4.31 4.12 -24.00
C ILE A 78 3.11 4.18 -23.06
N ASP A 79 3.10 3.33 -22.05
CA ASP A 79 2.13 3.38 -20.96
C ASP A 79 2.18 4.75 -20.27
N ARG A 80 1.04 5.22 -19.81
CA ARG A 80 0.93 6.55 -19.24
C ARG A 80 0.45 6.48 -17.79
N GLU A 81 1.22 7.06 -16.89
CA GLU A 81 0.77 7.33 -15.53
C GLU A 81 -0.34 8.40 -15.56
N ILE A 82 -1.47 8.11 -14.94
CA ILE A 82 -2.62 9.00 -14.87
C ILE A 82 -2.83 9.57 -13.46
N GLY A 83 -2.23 8.96 -12.46
CA GLY A 83 -2.30 9.44 -11.09
C GLY A 83 -1.35 8.70 -10.16
N THR A 84 -0.93 9.41 -9.11
CA THR A 84 -0.13 8.86 -8.02
C THR A 84 -0.77 9.21 -6.70
N LEU A 85 -0.86 8.24 -5.79
CA LEU A 85 -1.33 8.39 -4.43
C LEU A 85 -0.25 7.92 -3.46
N SER A 86 0.03 8.70 -2.44
CA SER A 86 0.94 8.33 -1.35
C SER A 86 0.18 8.19 -0.05
N GLN A 87 0.44 7.10 0.68
CA GLN A 87 -0.05 6.86 2.05
C GLN A 87 1.14 6.73 2.98
N THR A 88 1.20 7.56 4.00
CA THR A 88 2.32 7.58 4.96
C THR A 88 1.82 7.22 6.34
N TYR A 89 2.48 6.25 6.96
CA TYR A 89 2.24 5.81 8.33
C TYR A 89 3.44 6.15 9.20
N SER A 90 3.20 6.70 10.37
CA SER A 90 4.23 6.83 11.41
C SER A 90 4.00 5.78 12.49
N ILE A 91 5.07 5.20 12.98
CA ILE A 91 5.09 4.19 14.04
C ILE A 91 5.94 4.72 15.16
N ARG A 92 5.43 4.73 16.39
CA ARG A 92 6.20 5.07 17.59
C ARG A 92 5.78 4.24 18.79
N LEU A 93 6.72 3.97 19.68
CA LEU A 93 6.42 3.40 20.99
C LEU A 93 6.00 4.52 21.95
N ASN A 94 4.87 4.34 22.62
CA ASN A 94 4.45 5.20 23.71
C ASN A 94 4.99 4.62 25.03
N ALA A 95 6.05 5.21 25.56
CA ALA A 95 6.72 4.74 26.78
C ALA A 95 5.84 4.74 28.04
N PHE A 96 4.74 5.50 28.06
CA PHE A 96 3.84 5.53 29.22
C PHE A 96 2.86 4.36 29.23
N THR A 97 2.42 3.91 28.06
CA THR A 97 1.42 2.85 27.90
C THR A 97 2.03 1.54 27.44
N ASP A 98 3.30 1.54 27.08
CA ASP A 98 4.02 0.42 26.47
C ASP A 98 3.28 -0.14 25.23
N ARG A 99 2.78 0.80 24.40
CA ARG A 99 2.02 0.47 23.18
C ARG A 99 2.62 1.14 21.97
N TYR A 100 2.55 0.46 20.86
CA TYR A 100 2.91 1.02 19.56
C TYR A 100 1.73 1.81 19.00
N LEU A 101 1.97 3.08 18.72
CA LEU A 101 1.00 3.95 18.08
C LEU A 101 1.33 4.06 16.59
N ILE A 102 0.41 3.58 15.74
CA ILE A 102 0.46 3.81 14.31
C ILE A 102 -0.47 4.97 13.97
N THR A 103 0.04 5.93 13.21
CA THR A 103 -0.75 7.07 12.72
C THR A 103 -0.67 7.11 11.20
N ASN A 104 -1.81 7.05 10.51
CA ASN A 104 -1.88 7.41 9.09
C ASN A 104 -1.82 8.94 8.99
N LEU A 105 -0.73 9.46 8.41
CA LEU A 105 -0.48 10.90 8.35
C LEU A 105 -1.35 11.62 7.32
N ASN A 106 -1.94 10.89 6.36
CA ASN A 106 -2.79 11.48 5.32
C ASN A 106 -4.18 11.82 5.85
N ILE A 107 -4.74 10.96 6.71
CA ILE A 107 -6.11 11.09 7.24
C ILE A 107 -6.18 11.28 8.75
N GLY A 108 -5.04 11.19 9.44
CA GLY A 108 -4.93 11.42 10.88
C GLY A 108 -5.48 10.30 11.77
N THR A 109 -5.87 9.14 11.22
CA THR A 109 -6.33 8.01 12.02
C THR A 109 -5.20 7.39 12.82
N LYS A 110 -5.51 6.93 14.03
CA LYS A 110 -4.55 6.35 14.97
C LYS A 110 -5.03 5.00 15.45
N VAL A 111 -4.08 4.09 15.60
CA VAL A 111 -4.31 2.74 16.14
C VAL A 111 -3.25 2.44 17.19
N ASP A 112 -3.67 1.97 18.36
CA ASP A 112 -2.79 1.49 19.44
C ASP A 112 -2.68 -0.02 19.37
N LEU A 113 -1.45 -0.54 19.36
CA LEU A 113 -1.13 -1.96 19.23
C LEU A 113 -0.22 -2.39 20.39
N PHE A 114 -0.32 -3.65 20.79
CA PHE A 114 0.35 -4.16 21.98
C PHE A 114 1.75 -4.74 21.69
N SER A 115 2.06 -5.05 20.43
CA SER A 115 3.30 -5.73 20.08
C SER A 115 3.78 -5.35 18.67
N THR A 116 5.07 -5.57 18.41
CA THR A 116 5.64 -5.45 17.07
C THR A 116 4.98 -6.39 16.06
N GLN A 117 4.56 -7.58 16.52
CA GLN A 117 3.84 -8.53 15.65
C GLN A 117 2.48 -7.97 15.20
N GLU A 118 1.77 -7.25 16.08
CA GLU A 118 0.52 -6.58 15.69
C GLU A 118 0.78 -5.41 14.73
N VAL A 119 1.88 -4.68 14.91
CA VAL A 119 2.33 -3.64 13.96
C VAL A 119 2.59 -4.25 12.59
N GLU A 120 3.35 -5.35 12.54
CA GLU A 120 3.63 -6.07 11.29
C GLU A 120 2.35 -6.55 10.62
N ASN A 121 1.44 -7.17 11.38
CA ASN A 121 0.15 -7.64 10.85
C ASN A 121 -0.71 -6.51 10.32
N PHE A 122 -0.76 -5.37 11.03
CA PHE A 122 -1.54 -4.20 10.61
C PHE A 122 -1.00 -3.62 9.30
N LEU A 123 0.31 -3.43 9.19
CA LEU A 123 0.94 -2.88 7.98
C LEU A 123 1.02 -3.90 6.84
N SER A 124 0.92 -5.19 7.15
CA SER A 124 0.83 -6.25 6.14
C SER A 124 -0.55 -6.34 5.47
N THR A 125 -1.60 -5.76 6.07
CA THR A 125 -2.96 -5.86 5.55
C THR A 125 -3.66 -4.51 5.67
N ILE A 126 -3.54 -3.68 4.65
CA ILE A 126 -4.16 -2.35 4.60
C ILE A 126 -5.38 -2.42 3.69
N GLN A 127 -6.53 -1.99 4.19
CA GLN A 127 -7.81 -2.08 3.49
C GLN A 127 -8.38 -0.71 3.16
N SER A 128 -9.21 -0.69 2.14
CA SER A 128 -10.02 0.47 1.73
C SER A 128 -9.18 1.72 1.43
N ILE A 129 -8.07 1.54 0.72
CA ILE A 129 -7.26 2.67 0.24
C ILE A 129 -8.00 3.29 -0.95
N PRO A 130 -8.46 4.55 -0.86
CA PRO A 130 -9.08 5.20 -2.01
C PRO A 130 -8.02 5.53 -3.05
N LEU A 131 -8.18 5.04 -4.27
CA LEU A 131 -7.21 5.20 -5.35
C LEU A 131 -7.55 6.35 -6.29
N ILE A 132 -8.75 6.30 -6.89
CA ILE A 132 -9.14 7.22 -7.96
C ILE A 132 -10.67 7.23 -8.13
N ASP A 133 -11.22 8.39 -8.52
CA ASP A 133 -12.61 8.54 -8.92
C ASP A 133 -12.86 7.83 -10.28
N ASP A 134 -13.98 7.11 -10.40
CA ASP A 134 -14.31 6.34 -11.61
C ASP A 134 -14.53 7.23 -12.84
N SER A 135 -14.96 8.48 -12.63
CA SER A 135 -15.16 9.44 -13.71
C SER A 135 -13.86 9.84 -14.44
N ILE A 136 -12.72 9.57 -13.84
CA ILE A 136 -11.39 9.83 -14.42
C ILE A 136 -10.96 8.69 -15.34
N LEU A 137 -11.53 7.50 -15.13
CA LEU A 137 -11.18 6.29 -15.86
C LEU A 137 -12.09 6.10 -17.07
N ASP A 138 -11.47 5.62 -18.16
CA ASP A 138 -12.18 5.23 -19.37
C ASP A 138 -12.45 3.72 -19.33
N ILE A 139 -13.72 3.34 -19.34
CA ILE A 139 -14.15 1.93 -19.23
C ILE A 139 -13.66 1.03 -20.40
N GLU A 140 -13.23 1.64 -21.50
CA GLU A 140 -12.69 0.90 -22.65
C GLU A 140 -11.18 0.62 -22.53
N LYS A 141 -10.52 1.11 -21.46
CA LYS A 141 -9.09 0.99 -21.26
C LYS A 141 -8.74 -0.01 -20.14
N ASN A 142 -7.51 -0.46 -20.19
CA ASN A 142 -6.93 -1.30 -19.15
C ASN A 142 -6.01 -0.46 -18.25
N TYR A 143 -6.19 -0.60 -16.95
CA TYR A 143 -5.39 0.10 -15.96
C TYR A 143 -4.64 -0.88 -15.07
N GLN A 144 -3.46 -0.49 -14.67
CA GLN A 144 -2.62 -1.22 -13.72
C GLN A 144 -2.30 -0.30 -12.53
N VAL A 145 -2.34 -0.84 -11.34
CA VAL A 145 -1.83 -0.17 -10.14
C VAL A 145 -0.49 -0.77 -9.79
N ILE A 146 0.51 0.08 -9.72
CA ILE A 146 1.85 -0.28 -9.24
C ILE A 146 1.99 0.32 -7.84
N MET A 147 2.40 -0.50 -6.88
CA MET A 147 2.69 -0.05 -5.54
C MET A 147 4.18 -0.13 -5.26
N GLN A 148 4.70 0.91 -4.61
CA GLN A 148 6.07 0.97 -4.12
C GLN A 148 6.06 1.22 -2.61
N GLN A 149 7.00 0.60 -1.90
CA GLN A 149 7.20 0.76 -0.46
C GLN A 149 8.54 1.45 -0.22
N GLU A 150 8.54 2.47 0.64
CA GLU A 150 9.73 3.15 1.18
C GLU A 150 9.77 3.12 2.70
#